data_fd7a919a726be17aec36d694188a9606
#
_entry.id   fd7a919a726be17aec36d694188a9606
#
_cell.length_a   1.000
_cell.length_b   1.000
_cell.length_c   1.000
_cell.angle_alpha   90.00
_cell.angle_beta   90.00
_cell.angle_gamma   90.00
#
_symmetry.space_group_name_H-M   'P 1'
#
loop_
_entity.id
_entity.type
_entity.pdbx_description
1 polymer ?
#
loop_
_entity_poly.entity_id
_entity_poly.type
_entity_poly.pdbx_seq_one_letter_code
_entity_poly.pdbx_strand_id
1 'polypeptide(L)'
;NLFIFILLLSVYTYIEKLEKVGNCECAYHYPHLAFIKSFSIFALIFILFVMFIPPGTLLADIFGKEITSLYLFVIFVFYIVFAIYLYMTMTYTRMLITKKCECSEDIRRELIFAGSTIEMILIVLMILTLFIFPFILSGLTIFFTNIKSASKTIETNLKDPVKGLKNIPSQLSKAKTQVKTIIKTTTNGVKSLSKKN
;
A
#
# COMPACT_ATOMS: atom_id res chain seq x y z
N ASN A 1 4.82 -8.85 -11.03
CA ASN A 1 4.12 -8.62 -12.32
C ASN A 1 3.72 -9.92 -13.04
N LEU A 2 4.59 -10.94 -13.10
CA LEU A 2 4.27 -12.21 -13.76
C LEU A 2 3.07 -12.93 -13.10
N PHE A 3 3.00 -12.95 -11.79
CA PHE A 3 1.89 -13.57 -11.05
C PHE A 3 0.56 -12.87 -11.35
N ILE A 4 0.54 -11.54 -11.33
CA ILE A 4 -0.65 -10.76 -11.68
C ILE A 4 -1.07 -11.03 -13.13
N PHE A 5 -0.13 -11.12 -14.05
CA PHE A 5 -0.38 -11.46 -15.44
C PHE A 5 -1.07 -12.83 -15.59
N ILE A 6 -0.54 -13.86 -14.91
CA ILE A 6 -1.13 -15.21 -14.92
C ILE A 6 -2.54 -15.20 -14.30
N LEU A 7 -2.73 -14.46 -13.20
CA LEU A 7 -4.04 -14.33 -12.54
C LEU A 7 -5.06 -13.69 -13.49
N LEU A 8 -4.72 -12.56 -14.12
CA LEU A 8 -5.58 -11.87 -15.07
C LEU A 8 -5.95 -12.74 -16.28
N LEU A 9 -4.97 -13.46 -16.81
CA LEU A 9 -5.20 -14.40 -17.93
C LEU A 9 -6.14 -15.53 -17.48
N SER A 10 -5.97 -16.04 -16.26
CA SER A 10 -6.85 -17.06 -15.69
C SER A 10 -8.27 -16.56 -15.52
N VAL A 11 -8.46 -15.34 -15.00
CA VAL A 11 -9.78 -14.71 -14.88
C VAL A 11 -10.44 -14.55 -16.24
N TYR A 12 -9.74 -13.97 -17.21
CA TYR A 12 -10.26 -13.75 -18.56
C TYR A 12 -10.69 -15.06 -19.23
N THR A 13 -9.79 -16.05 -19.26
CA THR A 13 -10.08 -17.34 -19.89
C THR A 13 -11.17 -18.13 -19.17
N TYR A 14 -11.31 -17.97 -17.87
CA TYR A 14 -12.37 -18.59 -17.08
C TYR A 14 -13.73 -17.98 -17.40
N ILE A 15 -13.84 -16.65 -17.46
CA ILE A 15 -15.10 -15.99 -17.84
C ILE A 15 -15.49 -16.34 -19.28
N GLU A 16 -14.53 -16.33 -20.21
CA GLU A 16 -14.79 -16.73 -21.61
C GLU A 16 -15.29 -18.18 -21.72
N LYS A 17 -14.74 -19.09 -20.90
CA LYS A 17 -15.22 -20.46 -20.80
C LYS A 17 -16.67 -20.51 -20.34
N LEU A 18 -17.01 -19.78 -19.27
CA LEU A 18 -18.38 -19.74 -18.74
C LEU A 18 -19.38 -19.22 -19.80
N GLU A 19 -19.02 -18.17 -20.53
CA GLU A 19 -19.85 -17.63 -21.62
C GLU A 19 -20.11 -18.65 -22.74
N LYS A 20 -19.14 -19.48 -23.08
CA LYS A 20 -19.28 -20.52 -24.13
C LYS A 20 -20.14 -21.69 -23.70
N VAL A 21 -20.24 -22.01 -22.41
CA VAL A 21 -21.05 -23.12 -21.90
C VAL A 21 -22.56 -22.84 -22.01
N GLY A 22 -22.97 -21.57 -22.15
CA GLY A 22 -24.34 -21.15 -22.53
C GLY A 22 -25.47 -21.43 -21.55
N ASN A 23 -25.37 -22.49 -20.73
CA ASN A 23 -26.40 -22.94 -19.79
C ASN A 23 -26.10 -22.57 -18.34
N CYS A 24 -25.19 -21.64 -18.11
CA CYS A 24 -24.72 -21.25 -16.77
C CYS A 24 -25.40 -19.98 -16.26
N GLU A 25 -26.74 -19.97 -16.16
CA GLU A 25 -27.52 -18.80 -15.74
C GLU A 25 -27.03 -18.19 -14.42
N CYS A 26 -26.59 -19.02 -13.47
CA CYS A 26 -26.09 -18.55 -12.18
C CYS A 26 -24.82 -17.69 -12.30
N ALA A 27 -24.02 -17.87 -13.35
CA ALA A 27 -22.80 -17.11 -13.59
C ALA A 27 -23.07 -15.73 -14.24
N TYR A 28 -24.16 -15.62 -15.01
CA TYR A 28 -24.47 -14.38 -15.74
C TYR A 28 -25.19 -13.32 -14.90
N HIS A 29 -25.79 -13.70 -13.78
CA HIS A 29 -26.55 -12.78 -12.93
C HIS A 29 -25.69 -11.80 -12.10
N TYR A 30 -24.38 -11.74 -12.35
CA TYR A 30 -23.52 -10.79 -11.66
C TYR A 30 -23.40 -9.49 -12.46
N PRO A 31 -23.86 -8.34 -11.91
CA PRO A 31 -23.99 -7.08 -12.67
C PRO A 31 -22.67 -6.52 -13.15
N HIS A 32 -21.55 -6.90 -12.51
CA HIS A 32 -20.24 -6.38 -12.82
C HIS A 32 -19.36 -7.33 -13.68
N LEU A 33 -19.96 -8.39 -14.25
CA LEU A 33 -19.21 -9.38 -15.04
C LEU A 33 -18.54 -8.73 -16.28
N ALA A 34 -19.26 -7.84 -16.96
CA ALA A 34 -18.74 -7.10 -18.10
C ALA A 34 -17.52 -6.23 -17.72
N PHE A 35 -17.57 -5.58 -16.54
CA PHE A 35 -16.44 -4.82 -16.03
C PHE A 35 -15.24 -5.72 -15.75
N ILE A 36 -15.43 -6.85 -15.06
CA ILE A 36 -14.35 -7.80 -14.74
C ILE A 36 -13.68 -8.26 -16.04
N LYS A 37 -14.46 -8.64 -17.06
CA LYS A 37 -13.93 -9.11 -18.35
C LYS A 37 -13.14 -8.00 -19.08
N SER A 38 -13.74 -6.82 -19.24
CA SER A 38 -13.13 -5.70 -19.94
C SER A 38 -11.88 -5.21 -19.24
N PHE A 39 -11.93 -5.10 -17.92
CA PHE A 39 -10.78 -4.67 -17.14
C PHE A 39 -9.65 -5.70 -17.15
N SER A 40 -9.94 -7.00 -17.19
CA SER A 40 -8.91 -8.05 -17.33
C SER A 40 -8.08 -7.85 -18.61
N ILE A 41 -8.73 -7.56 -19.74
CA ILE A 41 -8.04 -7.30 -21.01
C ILE A 41 -7.19 -6.03 -20.90
N PHE A 42 -7.80 -4.95 -20.41
CA PHE A 42 -7.09 -3.68 -20.22
C PHE A 42 -5.86 -3.84 -19.34
N ALA A 43 -6.02 -4.51 -18.19
CA ALA A 43 -4.95 -4.73 -17.23
C ALA A 43 -3.84 -5.64 -17.78
N LEU A 44 -4.18 -6.66 -18.59
CA LEU A 44 -3.19 -7.49 -19.29
C LEU A 44 -2.30 -6.64 -20.21
N ILE A 45 -2.92 -5.78 -21.03
CA ILE A 45 -2.19 -4.88 -21.95
C ILE A 45 -1.34 -3.90 -21.15
N PHE A 46 -1.91 -3.32 -20.09
CA PHE A 46 -1.21 -2.35 -19.24
C PHE A 46 0.01 -2.97 -18.55
N ILE A 47 -0.14 -4.17 -17.97
CA ILE A 47 0.99 -4.86 -17.30
C ILE A 47 2.07 -5.25 -18.29
N LEU A 48 1.70 -5.72 -19.49
CA LEU A 48 2.68 -5.96 -20.54
C LEU A 48 3.45 -4.69 -20.89
N PHE A 49 2.74 -3.57 -21.04
CA PHE A 49 3.37 -2.29 -21.32
C PHE A 49 4.34 -1.88 -20.20
N VAL A 50 3.92 -1.98 -18.94
CA VAL A 50 4.75 -1.66 -17.77
C VAL A 50 5.98 -2.57 -17.65
N MET A 51 5.90 -3.83 -18.11
CA MET A 51 7.06 -4.74 -18.10
C MET A 51 8.20 -4.28 -19.03
N PHE A 52 7.89 -3.55 -20.09
CA PHE A 52 8.88 -3.00 -21.04
C PHE A 52 9.43 -1.64 -20.63
N ILE A 53 8.83 -0.99 -19.64
CA ILE A 53 9.32 0.31 -19.13
C ILE A 53 10.46 0.07 -18.15
N PRO A 54 11.59 0.76 -18.32
CA PRO A 54 12.72 0.65 -17.39
C PRO A 54 12.35 1.14 -15.98
N PRO A 55 13.08 0.70 -14.95
CA PRO A 55 12.87 1.15 -13.56
C PRO A 55 12.87 2.67 -13.46
N GLY A 56 12.09 3.22 -12.52
CA GLY A 56 11.82 4.65 -12.40
C GLY A 56 13.06 5.56 -12.30
N THR A 57 14.20 5.04 -11.81
CA THR A 57 15.48 5.77 -11.81
C THR A 57 16.00 6.02 -13.22
N LEU A 58 16.03 4.97 -14.06
CA LEU A 58 16.40 5.09 -15.48
C LEU A 58 15.40 5.92 -16.26
N LEU A 59 14.11 5.81 -15.93
CA LEU A 59 13.05 6.59 -16.55
C LEU A 59 13.25 8.10 -16.29
N ALA A 60 13.63 8.47 -15.06
CA ALA A 60 13.89 9.86 -14.68
C ALA A 60 15.13 10.44 -15.39
N ASP A 61 16.14 9.62 -15.65
CA ASP A 61 17.35 10.02 -16.34
C ASP A 61 17.11 10.22 -17.85
N ILE A 62 16.23 9.42 -18.46
CA ILE A 62 15.94 9.47 -19.90
C ILE A 62 14.88 10.53 -20.22
N PHE A 63 13.79 10.58 -19.47
CA PHE A 63 12.60 11.39 -19.80
C PHE A 63 12.36 12.58 -18.86
N GLY A 64 13.17 12.73 -17.81
CA GLY A 64 13.04 13.78 -16.83
C GLY A 64 12.04 13.50 -15.71
N LYS A 65 12.09 14.34 -14.67
CA LYS A 65 11.33 14.16 -13.43
C LYS A 65 9.82 14.32 -13.61
N GLU A 66 9.39 15.17 -14.52
CA GLU A 66 7.96 15.44 -14.75
C GLU A 66 7.24 14.23 -15.35
N ILE A 67 7.83 13.61 -16.37
CA ILE A 67 7.27 12.41 -17.02
C ILE A 67 7.27 11.24 -16.04
N THR A 68 8.33 11.11 -15.23
CA THR A 68 8.40 10.08 -14.19
C THR A 68 7.30 10.27 -13.13
N SER A 69 7.02 11.50 -12.73
CA SER A 69 5.95 11.82 -11.78
C SER A 69 4.56 11.46 -12.34
N LEU A 70 4.32 11.81 -13.61
CA LEU A 70 3.08 11.44 -14.31
C LEU A 70 2.92 9.92 -14.40
N TYR A 71 3.98 9.21 -14.75
CA TYR A 71 4.00 7.74 -14.82
C TYR A 71 3.67 7.10 -13.47
N LEU A 72 4.28 7.57 -12.38
CA LEU A 72 3.98 7.09 -11.03
C LEU A 72 2.54 7.37 -10.62
N PHE A 73 2.00 8.53 -11.01
CA PHE A 73 0.59 8.86 -10.77
C PHE A 73 -0.35 7.90 -11.51
N VAL A 74 -0.07 7.62 -12.79
CA VAL A 74 -0.86 6.66 -13.59
C VAL A 74 -0.83 5.26 -12.97
N ILE A 75 0.35 4.80 -12.54
CA ILE A 75 0.48 3.51 -11.85
C ILE A 75 -0.32 3.51 -10.54
N PHE A 76 -0.26 4.58 -9.76
CA PHE A 76 -1.02 4.68 -8.51
C PHE A 76 -2.53 4.59 -8.75
N VAL A 77 -3.06 5.34 -9.74
CA VAL A 77 -4.48 5.27 -10.13
C VAL A 77 -4.84 3.85 -10.61
N PHE A 78 -3.97 3.23 -11.42
CA PHE A 78 -4.17 1.85 -11.86
C PHE A 78 -4.31 0.88 -10.68
N TYR A 79 -3.45 0.96 -9.67
CA TYR A 79 -3.54 0.07 -8.50
C TYR A 79 -4.81 0.29 -7.67
N ILE A 80 -5.35 1.51 -7.60
CA ILE A 80 -6.64 1.76 -6.94
C ILE A 80 -7.77 1.06 -7.70
N VAL A 81 -7.84 1.22 -9.03
CA VAL A 81 -8.86 0.56 -9.86
C VAL A 81 -8.68 -0.96 -9.84
N PHE A 82 -7.44 -1.43 -9.83
CA PHE A 82 -7.10 -2.84 -9.74
C PHE A 82 -7.55 -3.46 -8.41
N ALA A 83 -7.44 -2.75 -7.29
CA ALA A 83 -7.98 -3.21 -6.00
C ALA A 83 -9.51 -3.37 -6.05
N ILE A 84 -10.23 -2.44 -6.68
CA ILE A 84 -11.68 -2.55 -6.89
C ILE A 84 -12.01 -3.77 -7.76
N TYR A 85 -11.26 -3.98 -8.83
CA TYR A 85 -11.38 -5.15 -9.70
C TYR A 85 -11.18 -6.47 -8.95
N LEU A 86 -10.13 -6.57 -8.13
CA LEU A 86 -9.86 -7.76 -7.31
C LEU A 86 -11.01 -8.04 -6.33
N TYR A 87 -11.52 -7.00 -5.68
CA TYR A 87 -12.67 -7.11 -4.78
C TYR A 87 -13.91 -7.65 -5.51
N MET A 88 -14.20 -7.13 -6.70
CA MET A 88 -15.33 -7.61 -7.52
C MET A 88 -15.12 -9.05 -7.99
N THR A 89 -13.91 -9.41 -8.41
CA THR A 89 -13.54 -10.77 -8.84
C THR A 89 -13.66 -11.77 -7.69
N MET A 90 -13.19 -11.41 -6.50
CA MET A 90 -13.31 -12.22 -5.30
C MET A 90 -14.79 -12.41 -4.90
N THR A 91 -15.59 -11.35 -4.96
CA THR A 91 -17.03 -11.42 -4.64
C THR A 91 -17.78 -12.29 -5.65
N TYR A 92 -17.44 -12.16 -6.92
CA TYR A 92 -18.00 -13.00 -7.99
C TYR A 92 -17.68 -14.49 -7.80
N THR A 93 -16.43 -14.83 -7.61
CA THR A 93 -16.01 -16.23 -7.39
C THR A 93 -16.59 -16.81 -6.11
N ARG A 94 -16.66 -16.00 -5.03
CA ARG A 94 -17.33 -16.39 -3.78
C ARG A 94 -18.83 -16.68 -4.00
N MET A 95 -19.51 -15.86 -4.79
CA MET A 95 -20.90 -16.06 -5.14
C MET A 95 -21.09 -17.40 -5.88
N LEU A 96 -20.24 -17.72 -6.87
CA LEU A 96 -20.28 -18.98 -7.60
C LEU A 96 -20.08 -20.21 -6.69
N ILE A 97 -19.16 -20.10 -5.73
CA ILE A 97 -18.90 -21.15 -4.75
C ILE A 97 -20.12 -21.33 -3.81
N THR A 98 -20.65 -20.23 -3.29
CA THR A 98 -21.77 -20.27 -2.32
C THR A 98 -23.06 -20.78 -2.95
N LYS A 99 -23.34 -20.40 -4.20
CA LYS A 99 -24.52 -20.87 -4.94
C LYS A 99 -24.37 -22.28 -5.51
N LYS A 100 -23.22 -22.92 -5.31
CA LYS A 100 -22.92 -24.26 -5.84
C LYS A 100 -23.24 -24.39 -7.33
N CYS A 101 -22.80 -23.42 -8.12
CA CYS A 101 -23.02 -23.42 -9.57
C CYS A 101 -22.20 -24.55 -10.22
N GLU A 102 -22.82 -25.72 -10.47
CA GLU A 102 -22.15 -26.90 -11.05
C GLU A 102 -21.43 -26.58 -12.36
N CYS A 103 -22.03 -25.73 -13.22
CA CYS A 103 -21.41 -25.32 -14.48
C CYS A 103 -20.12 -24.50 -14.31
N SER A 104 -19.90 -23.94 -13.13
CA SER A 104 -18.71 -23.14 -12.81
C SER A 104 -17.62 -23.93 -12.08
N GLU A 105 -17.85 -25.24 -11.83
CA GLU A 105 -16.86 -26.09 -11.17
C GLU A 105 -15.64 -26.29 -12.06
N ASP A 106 -14.57 -25.61 -11.69
CA ASP A 106 -13.26 -25.69 -12.32
C ASP A 106 -12.22 -25.32 -11.27
N ILE A 107 -11.09 -26.00 -11.30
CA ILE A 107 -9.93 -25.67 -10.44
C ILE A 107 -9.52 -24.19 -10.56
N ARG A 108 -9.77 -23.58 -11.73
CA ARG A 108 -9.51 -22.16 -11.98
C ARG A 108 -10.32 -21.24 -11.07
N ARG A 109 -11.56 -21.60 -10.71
CA ARG A 109 -12.41 -20.84 -9.80
C ARG A 109 -11.74 -20.66 -8.45
N GLU A 110 -11.23 -21.75 -7.89
CA GLU A 110 -10.54 -21.75 -6.59
C GLU A 110 -9.21 -21.02 -6.68
N LEU A 111 -8.47 -21.23 -7.77
CA LEU A 111 -7.21 -20.54 -8.03
C LEU A 111 -7.41 -19.02 -8.15
N ILE A 112 -8.45 -18.57 -8.85
CA ILE A 112 -8.81 -17.15 -8.99
C ILE A 112 -9.19 -16.56 -7.64
N PHE A 113 -10.00 -17.27 -6.86
CA PHE A 113 -10.40 -16.82 -5.53
C PHE A 113 -9.19 -16.66 -4.60
N ALA A 114 -8.35 -17.70 -4.51
CA ALA A 114 -7.14 -17.69 -3.69
C ALA A 114 -6.14 -16.60 -4.18
N GLY A 115 -5.89 -16.55 -5.49
CA GLY A 115 -4.99 -15.57 -6.09
C GLY A 115 -5.46 -14.13 -5.89
N SER A 116 -6.74 -13.84 -6.12
CA SER A 116 -7.31 -12.50 -5.87
C SER A 116 -7.26 -12.11 -4.40
N THR A 117 -7.42 -13.07 -3.48
CA THR A 117 -7.31 -12.83 -2.04
C THR A 117 -5.87 -12.48 -1.65
N ILE A 118 -4.89 -13.24 -2.14
CA ILE A 118 -3.47 -12.98 -1.88
C ILE A 118 -3.06 -11.61 -2.41
N GLU A 119 -3.42 -11.30 -3.67
CA GLU A 119 -3.12 -10.00 -4.27
C GLU A 119 -3.77 -8.83 -3.52
N MET A 120 -5.00 -8.99 -3.06
CA MET A 120 -5.67 -7.97 -2.25
C MET A 120 -4.91 -7.71 -0.94
N ILE A 121 -4.46 -8.77 -0.25
CA ILE A 121 -3.64 -8.65 0.97
C ILE A 121 -2.33 -7.92 0.65
N LEU A 122 -1.66 -8.28 -0.44
CA LEU A 122 -0.39 -7.63 -0.85
C LEU A 122 -0.59 -6.14 -1.16
N ILE A 123 -1.67 -5.76 -1.85
CA ILE A 123 -1.99 -4.35 -2.12
C ILE A 123 -2.25 -3.58 -0.82
N VAL A 124 -3.03 -4.16 0.12
CA VAL A 124 -3.28 -3.53 1.42
C VAL A 124 -1.97 -3.34 2.19
N LEU A 125 -1.11 -4.37 2.23
CA LEU A 125 0.20 -4.27 2.87
C LEU A 125 1.08 -3.21 2.20
N MET A 126 1.08 -3.12 0.87
CA MET A 126 1.81 -2.09 0.14
C MET A 126 1.33 -0.68 0.50
N ILE A 127 0.01 -0.47 0.54
CA ILE A 127 -0.58 0.81 0.92
C ILE A 127 -0.21 1.16 2.37
N LEU A 128 -0.35 0.21 3.30
CA LEU A 128 0.04 0.40 4.70
C LEU A 128 1.51 0.77 4.82
N THR A 129 2.38 0.08 4.08
CA THR A 129 3.82 0.37 4.07
C THR A 129 4.10 1.79 3.57
N LEU A 130 3.46 2.22 2.48
CA LEU A 130 3.62 3.57 1.94
C LEU A 130 3.18 4.67 2.91
N PHE A 131 2.15 4.41 3.72
CA PHE A 131 1.69 5.37 4.73
C PHE A 131 2.52 5.33 6.01
N ILE A 132 2.90 4.14 6.49
CA ILE A 132 3.60 3.96 7.77
C ILE A 132 5.09 4.29 7.65
N PHE A 133 5.73 3.94 6.52
CA PHE A 133 7.17 4.09 6.32
C PHE A 133 7.68 5.54 6.49
N PRO A 134 7.04 6.59 5.97
CA PRO A 134 7.44 7.97 6.21
C PRO A 134 7.40 8.35 7.70
N PHE A 135 6.42 7.85 8.46
CA PHE A 135 6.32 8.11 9.90
C PHE A 135 7.43 7.40 10.68
N ILE A 136 7.75 6.16 10.33
CA ILE A 136 8.87 5.41 10.93
C ILE A 136 10.18 6.14 10.61
N LEU A 137 10.39 6.53 9.35
CA LEU A 137 11.61 7.20 8.93
C LEU A 137 11.79 8.55 9.61
N SER A 138 10.73 9.35 9.74
CA SER A 138 10.77 10.62 10.47
C SER A 138 11.03 10.41 11.96
N GLY A 139 10.44 9.40 12.58
CA GLY A 139 10.71 9.03 13.97
C GLY A 139 12.17 8.60 14.20
N LEU A 140 12.71 7.79 13.30
CA LEU A 140 14.11 7.36 13.34
C LEU A 140 15.07 8.54 13.15
N THR A 141 14.82 9.46 12.23
CA THR A 141 15.67 10.64 12.04
C THR A 141 15.70 11.53 13.28
N ILE A 142 14.56 11.75 13.92
CA ILE A 142 14.47 12.49 15.19
C ILE A 142 15.24 11.76 16.30
N PHE A 143 15.10 10.44 16.38
CA PHE A 143 15.80 9.62 17.37
C PHE A 143 17.32 9.67 17.17
N PHE A 144 17.82 9.50 15.95
CA PHE A 144 19.26 9.57 15.64
C PHE A 144 19.84 10.98 15.82
N THR A 145 19.10 12.04 15.50
CA THR A 145 19.54 13.41 15.77
C THR A 145 19.65 13.69 17.25
N ASN A 146 18.71 13.18 18.06
CA ASN A 146 18.75 13.32 19.51
C ASN A 146 19.93 12.53 20.13
N ILE A 147 20.22 11.32 19.66
CA ILE A 147 21.40 10.55 20.11
C ILE A 147 22.69 11.26 19.73
N LYS A 148 22.80 11.77 18.50
CA LYS A 148 23.99 12.49 18.05
C LYS A 148 24.20 13.78 18.86
N SER A 149 23.13 14.47 19.20
CA SER A 149 23.19 15.65 20.07
C SER A 149 23.62 15.29 21.49
N ALA A 150 23.07 14.21 22.06
CA ALA A 150 23.45 13.72 23.39
C ALA A 150 24.92 13.25 23.42
N SER A 151 25.38 12.53 22.39
CA SER A 151 26.78 12.09 22.26
C SER A 151 27.74 13.27 22.21
N LYS A 152 27.42 14.31 21.43
CA LYS A 152 28.23 15.54 21.33
C LYS A 152 28.27 16.30 22.66
N THR A 153 27.18 16.30 23.41
CA THR A 153 27.11 16.91 24.75
C THR A 153 27.98 16.15 25.77
N ILE A 154 27.98 14.80 25.68
CA ILE A 154 28.83 13.96 26.56
C ILE A 154 30.31 14.19 26.24
N GLU A 155 30.67 14.25 24.93
CA GLU A 155 32.04 14.48 24.50
C GLU A 155 32.56 15.87 24.95
N THR A 156 31.75 16.93 24.86
CA THR A 156 32.10 18.26 25.36
C THR A 156 32.26 18.31 26.88
N ASN A 157 31.40 17.58 27.60
CA ASN A 157 31.46 17.50 29.05
C ASN A 157 32.66 16.67 29.54
N LEU A 158 33.13 15.71 28.74
CA LEU A 158 34.32 14.90 29.07
C LEU A 158 35.63 15.67 28.86
N LYS A 159 35.66 16.57 27.87
CA LYS A 159 36.86 17.42 27.61
C LYS A 159 37.07 18.52 28.64
N ASP A 160 36.03 18.97 29.33
CA ASP A 160 36.09 20.02 30.31
C ASP A 160 35.16 19.75 31.51
N PRO A 161 35.54 18.84 32.42
CA PRO A 161 34.66 18.32 33.47
C PRO A 161 34.16 19.44 34.43
N VAL A 162 34.89 20.52 34.57
CA VAL A 162 34.51 21.65 35.45
C VAL A 162 33.42 22.52 34.82
N LYS A 163 33.43 22.71 33.51
CA LYS A 163 32.36 23.41 32.76
C LYS A 163 31.11 22.53 32.59
N GLY A 164 31.30 21.21 32.46
CA GLY A 164 30.21 20.24 32.33
C GLY A 164 29.29 20.24 33.58
N LEU A 165 29.85 20.27 34.77
CA LEU A 165 29.06 20.27 36.00
C LEU A 165 28.17 21.51 36.20
N LYS A 166 28.63 22.69 35.71
CA LYS A 166 27.84 23.93 35.80
C LYS A 166 26.66 23.99 34.83
N ASN A 167 26.70 23.22 33.75
CA ASN A 167 25.67 23.25 32.69
C ASN A 167 24.55 22.19 32.87
N ILE A 168 24.75 21.20 33.75
CA ILE A 168 23.76 20.13 33.98
C ILE A 168 22.40 20.68 34.47
N PRO A 169 22.34 21.66 35.41
CA PRO A 169 21.06 22.20 35.87
C PRO A 169 20.27 22.91 34.80
N SER A 170 20.95 23.62 33.88
CA SER A 170 20.30 24.37 32.80
C SER A 170 19.78 23.46 31.69
N GLN A 171 20.44 22.35 31.42
CA GLN A 171 19.97 21.35 30.44
C GLN A 171 18.82 20.52 30.99
N LEU A 172 18.85 20.17 32.27
CA LEU A 172 17.76 19.46 32.93
C LEU A 172 16.47 20.29 32.94
N SER A 173 16.58 21.63 33.15
CA SER A 173 15.43 22.53 33.09
C SER A 173 14.85 22.66 31.66
N LYS A 174 15.69 22.71 30.65
CA LYS A 174 15.26 22.72 29.22
C LYS A 174 14.56 21.41 28.83
N ALA A 175 15.11 20.26 29.19
CA ALA A 175 14.52 18.97 28.95
C ALA A 175 13.15 18.83 29.65
N LYS A 176 13.03 19.28 30.92
CA LYS A 176 11.78 19.29 31.64
C LYS A 176 10.70 20.17 31.01
N THR A 177 11.10 21.32 30.43
CA THR A 177 10.18 22.22 29.71
C THR A 177 9.72 21.61 28.40
N GLN A 178 10.62 20.95 27.65
CA GLN A 178 10.25 20.28 26.39
C GLN A 178 9.29 19.12 26.61
N VAL A 179 9.54 18.28 27.59
CA VAL A 179 8.63 17.18 28.00
C VAL A 179 7.26 17.71 28.37
N LYS A 180 7.21 18.82 29.18
CA LYS A 180 5.95 19.44 29.56
C LYS A 180 5.17 20.02 28.35
N THR A 181 5.84 20.56 27.38
CA THR A 181 5.23 21.07 26.13
C THR A 181 4.68 19.93 25.28
N ILE A 182 5.43 18.83 25.13
CA ILE A 182 4.98 17.66 24.38
C ILE A 182 3.73 17.05 25.03
N ILE A 183 3.74 16.86 26.35
CA ILE A 183 2.58 16.33 27.10
C ILE A 183 1.36 17.24 26.88
N LYS A 184 1.53 18.56 26.97
CA LYS A 184 0.43 19.52 26.78
C LYS A 184 -0.16 19.50 25.37
N THR A 185 0.69 19.36 24.35
CA THR A 185 0.26 19.27 22.95
C THR A 185 -0.50 17.97 22.69
N THR A 186 -0.02 16.85 23.22
CA THR A 186 -0.66 15.54 23.10
C THR A 186 -2.02 15.51 23.80
N THR A 187 -2.11 16.09 25.02
CA THR A 187 -3.36 16.17 25.79
C THR A 187 -4.41 17.04 25.11
N ASN A 188 -3.99 18.15 24.48
CA ASN A 188 -4.90 19.01 23.74
C ASN A 188 -5.38 18.35 22.44
N GLY A 189 -4.52 17.59 21.75
CA GLY A 189 -4.89 16.79 20.57
C GLY A 189 -5.92 15.72 20.90
N VAL A 190 -5.78 15.02 22.01
CA VAL A 190 -6.74 14.00 22.47
C VAL A 190 -8.07 14.63 22.88
N LYS A 191 -8.07 15.80 23.56
CA LYS A 191 -9.31 16.52 23.90
C LYS A 191 -10.08 17.03 22.67
N SER A 192 -9.40 17.43 21.60
CA SER A 192 -10.04 17.87 20.37
C SER A 192 -10.72 16.72 19.62
N LEU A 193 -10.19 15.51 19.70
CA LEU A 193 -10.77 14.30 19.13
C LEU A 193 -11.99 13.80 19.92
N SER A 194 -11.96 13.93 21.28
CA SER A 194 -13.09 13.55 22.15
C SER A 194 -14.31 14.48 22.06
N LYS A 195 -14.16 15.68 21.49
CA LYS A 195 -15.26 16.66 21.36
C LYS A 195 -16.00 16.58 20.02
N LYS A 196 -15.58 15.69 19.13
CA LYS A 196 -16.14 15.50 17.76
C LYS A 196 -16.99 14.22 17.61
N ASN A 197 -17.14 13.45 18.68
CA ASN A 197 -18.11 12.36 18.81
C ASN A 197 -19.22 12.86 19.79
#